data_9d51cf009a60cbe3c24df504741765ad
#
_entry.id   9d51cf009a60cbe3c24df504741765ad
#
_cell.length_a   1.000
_cell.length_b   1.000
_cell.length_c   1.000
_cell.angle_alpha   90.00
_cell.angle_beta   90.00
_cell.angle_gamma   90.00
#
_symmetry.space_group_name_H-M   'P 1'
#
loop_
_entity.id
_entity.type
_entity.pdbx_description
1 polymer ?
#
loop_
_entity_poly.entity_id
_entity_poly.type
_entity_poly.pdbx_seq_one_letter_code
_entity_poly.pdbx_strand_id
1 'polypeptide(L)'
;MSILWPFIPSTIGETLKFNTDIRMTSTGEFRDSLHAATQIMTFNHAVNPRSTATRIEQTFRHNIAGNWLVPIWHFATELTSGADYADTTITVDSADYRAGGQALIYEGPNKYELVDIETYAAGVITLPSGDFISQDYAAGSWVCPVLPAIVPNGLGRGIGINRVDYSLTFYVTESVDLAAANYTTYGGYDGIDDDITVSEMLDGGLRQKLDFIDNGFGRFELVQDETYSRWRGTVRYTDKTHATRWARRQHLDRCRGRDRPFLLPTFNADLLLGENRGPSPYSTVRINDDYIVDPASVVGRRVYLAVGGASAFSSIASISLGVITLPAPITITASLGDPMSFAHLVRYDTDVFELIHARTSDGWLSSFSASVLEVAT
;
A
#
# COMPACT_ATOMS: atom_id res chain seq x y z
N MET A 1 8.77 -30.00 10.90
CA MET A 1 7.31 -29.99 10.67
C MET A 1 6.83 -28.62 11.07
N SER A 2 6.15 -27.90 10.20
CA SER A 2 5.59 -26.57 10.50
C SER A 2 4.23 -26.73 11.17
N ILE A 3 3.90 -25.84 12.10
CA ILE A 3 2.61 -25.84 12.83
C ILE A 3 1.81 -24.60 12.44
N LEU A 4 0.53 -24.78 12.15
CA LEU A 4 -0.38 -23.71 11.84
C LEU A 4 -0.69 -22.87 13.09
N TRP A 5 -0.74 -21.51 12.92
CA TRP A 5 -1.19 -20.56 13.95
C TRP A 5 -2.63 -20.10 13.63
N PRO A 6 -3.67 -20.81 14.10
CA PRO A 6 -5.06 -20.59 13.66
C PRO A 6 -5.80 -19.52 14.48
N PHE A 7 -5.09 -18.66 15.21
CA PHE A 7 -5.71 -17.67 16.08
C PHE A 7 -5.82 -16.32 15.39
N ILE A 8 -7.04 -15.77 15.35
CA ILE A 8 -7.31 -14.46 14.76
C ILE A 8 -6.83 -13.39 15.74
N PRO A 9 -5.91 -12.49 15.35
CA PRO A 9 -5.46 -11.40 16.20
C PRO A 9 -6.49 -10.26 16.25
N SER A 10 -6.42 -9.44 17.29
CA SER A 10 -7.17 -8.17 17.37
C SER A 10 -6.54 -7.07 16.53
N THR A 11 -5.21 -7.05 16.47
CA THR A 11 -4.44 -6.14 15.63
C THR A 11 -3.21 -6.86 15.06
N ILE A 12 -2.80 -6.46 13.87
CA ILE A 12 -1.59 -6.92 13.22
C ILE A 12 -0.73 -5.70 12.91
N GLY A 13 0.50 -5.67 13.41
CA GLY A 13 1.54 -4.77 12.92
C GLY A 13 2.31 -5.48 11.80
N GLU A 14 2.31 -4.94 10.61
CA GLU A 14 3.12 -5.46 9.49
C GLU A 14 4.25 -4.49 9.20
N THR A 15 5.47 -4.98 9.17
CA THR A 15 6.64 -4.21 8.78
C THR A 15 7.24 -4.80 7.52
N LEU A 16 7.34 -3.97 6.48
CA LEU A 16 8.01 -4.30 5.23
C LEU A 16 9.36 -3.61 5.21
N LYS A 17 10.42 -4.37 5.01
CA LYS A 17 11.78 -3.84 4.92
C LYS A 17 12.34 -4.12 3.55
N PHE A 18 12.67 -3.06 2.84
CA PHE A 18 13.45 -3.08 1.61
C PHE A 18 14.91 -2.71 1.93
N ASN A 19 15.78 -2.89 0.98
CA ASN A 19 17.18 -2.47 1.08
C ASN A 19 17.57 -1.80 -0.23
N THR A 20 17.59 -0.46 -0.23
CA THR A 20 17.90 0.35 -1.41
C THR A 20 19.27 0.99 -1.25
N ASP A 21 20.17 0.71 -2.18
CA ASP A 21 21.46 1.43 -2.29
C ASP A 21 21.24 2.72 -3.12
N ILE A 22 21.55 3.85 -2.53
CA ILE A 22 21.44 5.16 -3.17
C ILE A 22 22.84 5.75 -3.34
N ARG A 23 23.23 5.96 -4.59
CA ARG A 23 24.51 6.56 -4.95
C ARG A 23 24.30 7.91 -5.60
N MET A 24 24.83 8.94 -4.99
CA MET A 24 24.82 10.29 -5.56
C MET A 24 26.05 10.47 -6.45
N THR A 25 25.82 10.96 -7.65
CA THR A 25 26.88 11.36 -8.59
C THR A 25 26.68 12.81 -9.01
N SER A 26 27.67 13.39 -9.65
CA SER A 26 27.56 14.75 -10.18
C SER A 26 26.48 14.91 -11.27
N THR A 27 26.01 13.81 -11.85
CA THR A 27 25.02 13.79 -12.95
C THR A 27 23.66 13.30 -12.52
N GLY A 28 23.50 12.85 -11.26
CA GLY A 28 22.21 12.37 -10.77
C GLY A 28 22.33 11.37 -9.64
N GLU A 29 21.16 10.86 -9.24
CA GLU A 29 20.99 9.86 -8.20
C GLU A 29 20.75 8.49 -8.84
N PHE A 30 21.60 7.51 -8.55
CA PHE A 30 21.40 6.12 -8.92
C PHE A 30 20.84 5.35 -7.74
N ARG A 31 19.85 4.53 -8.00
CA ARG A 31 19.15 3.72 -7.01
C ARG A 31 19.10 2.29 -7.48
N ASP A 32 19.31 1.36 -6.57
CA ASP A 32 19.22 -0.07 -6.84
C ASP A 32 18.63 -0.77 -5.61
N SER A 33 17.57 -1.55 -5.83
CA SER A 33 16.95 -2.34 -4.78
C SER A 33 17.56 -3.74 -4.77
N LEU A 34 18.34 -4.04 -3.74
CA LEU A 34 19.17 -5.24 -3.68
C LEU A 34 18.39 -6.52 -3.39
N HIS A 35 17.23 -6.43 -2.73
CA HIS A 35 16.47 -7.62 -2.29
C HIS A 35 14.96 -7.38 -2.30
N ALA A 36 14.21 -8.48 -2.38
CA ALA A 36 12.80 -8.49 -2.10
C ALA A 36 12.50 -8.08 -0.64
N ALA A 37 11.29 -7.58 -0.38
CA ALA A 37 10.90 -7.14 0.95
C ALA A 37 10.98 -8.26 1.97
N THR A 38 11.59 -7.97 3.13
CA THR A 38 11.43 -8.80 4.32
C THR A 38 10.14 -8.40 5.01
N GLN A 39 9.22 -9.34 5.21
CA GLN A 39 7.95 -9.15 5.87
C GLN A 39 8.01 -9.64 7.31
N ILE A 40 7.69 -8.75 8.26
CA ILE A 40 7.61 -9.07 9.68
C ILE A 40 6.18 -8.76 10.14
N MET A 41 5.50 -9.71 10.78
CA MET A 41 4.15 -9.54 11.27
C MET A 41 4.12 -9.72 12.79
N THR A 42 3.60 -8.74 13.51
CA THR A 42 3.35 -8.81 14.94
C THR A 42 1.86 -8.96 15.19
N PHE A 43 1.46 -10.11 15.70
CA PHE A 43 0.08 -10.42 16.05
C PHE A 43 -0.17 -10.08 17.51
N ASN A 44 -1.15 -9.22 17.77
CA ASN A 44 -1.60 -8.92 19.12
C ASN A 44 -2.98 -9.54 19.34
N HIS A 45 -3.09 -10.39 20.33
CA HIS A 45 -4.32 -11.07 20.71
C HIS A 45 -4.81 -10.55 22.05
N ALA A 46 -6.05 -10.12 22.09
CA ALA A 46 -6.75 -9.74 23.30
C ALA A 46 -7.84 -10.78 23.55
N VAL A 47 -7.60 -11.71 24.45
CA VAL A 47 -8.47 -12.89 24.63
C VAL A 47 -9.01 -13.02 26.05
N ASN A 48 -10.16 -13.67 26.15
CA ASN A 48 -10.71 -14.06 27.45
C ASN A 48 -9.84 -15.17 28.07
N PRO A 49 -9.52 -15.09 29.39
CA PRO A 49 -8.50 -15.93 30.03
C PRO A 49 -8.75 -17.44 30.07
N ARG A 50 -9.97 -17.91 29.83
CA ARG A 50 -10.31 -19.30 30.23
C ARG A 50 -10.10 -20.41 29.17
N SER A 51 -10.26 -20.16 27.91
CA SER A 51 -10.13 -21.24 26.89
C SER A 51 -9.13 -20.90 25.79
N THR A 52 -9.27 -19.75 25.16
CA THR A 52 -8.42 -19.34 24.04
C THR A 52 -6.98 -19.07 24.50
N ALA A 53 -6.80 -18.47 25.70
CA ALA A 53 -5.48 -18.24 26.29
C ALA A 53 -4.70 -19.55 26.47
N THR A 54 -5.34 -20.58 27.04
CA THR A 54 -4.71 -21.89 27.27
C THR A 54 -4.33 -22.54 25.91
N ARG A 55 -5.20 -22.43 24.91
CA ARG A 55 -4.92 -22.98 23.56
C ARG A 55 -3.73 -22.28 22.89
N ILE A 56 -3.66 -20.96 22.96
CA ILE A 56 -2.52 -20.18 22.43
C ILE A 56 -1.22 -20.66 23.08
N GLU A 57 -1.17 -20.74 24.40
CA GLU A 57 0.04 -21.18 25.10
C GLU A 57 0.42 -22.63 24.79
N GLN A 58 -0.55 -23.54 24.75
CA GLN A 58 -0.28 -24.94 24.41
C GLN A 58 0.23 -25.07 22.99
N THR A 59 -0.40 -24.41 22.02
CA THR A 59 0.04 -24.43 20.61
C THR A 59 1.48 -23.92 20.50
N PHE A 60 1.80 -22.81 21.18
CA PHE A 60 3.15 -22.26 21.15
C PHE A 60 4.18 -23.24 21.77
N ARG A 61 3.85 -23.83 22.91
CA ARG A 61 4.75 -24.76 23.62
C ARG A 61 5.01 -26.05 22.84
N HIS A 62 4.10 -26.48 21.98
CA HIS A 62 4.27 -27.69 21.18
C HIS A 62 5.17 -27.48 19.97
N ASN A 63 5.45 -26.24 19.56
CA ASN A 63 6.34 -25.96 18.42
C ASN A 63 7.77 -25.66 18.87
N ILE A 64 8.53 -26.69 19.18
CA ILE A 64 9.92 -26.57 19.61
C ILE A 64 10.83 -26.08 18.45
N ALA A 65 10.49 -26.40 17.21
CA ALA A 65 11.29 -26.03 16.05
C ALA A 65 11.13 -24.57 15.62
N GLY A 66 10.09 -23.87 16.13
CA GLY A 66 9.83 -22.46 15.81
C GLY A 66 9.41 -22.19 14.38
N ASN A 67 9.08 -23.22 13.58
CA ASN A 67 8.60 -23.07 12.20
C ASN A 67 7.07 -23.03 12.21
N TRP A 68 6.52 -21.96 11.68
CA TRP A 68 5.10 -21.68 11.70
C TRP A 68 4.50 -21.54 10.30
N LEU A 69 3.24 -21.89 10.17
CA LEU A 69 2.36 -21.49 9.07
C LEU A 69 1.41 -20.42 9.58
N VAL A 70 1.52 -19.22 9.02
CA VAL A 70 0.84 -18.02 9.54
C VAL A 70 -0.19 -17.53 8.54
N PRO A 71 -1.49 -17.52 8.90
CA PRO A 71 -2.53 -16.94 8.07
C PRO A 71 -2.41 -15.42 8.00
N ILE A 72 -2.55 -14.87 6.81
CA ILE A 72 -2.54 -13.43 6.57
C ILE A 72 -3.97 -12.89 6.71
N TRP A 73 -4.44 -12.76 7.94
CA TRP A 73 -5.83 -12.46 8.28
C TRP A 73 -6.38 -11.18 7.65
N HIS A 74 -5.56 -10.15 7.48
CA HIS A 74 -5.99 -8.90 6.85
C HIS A 74 -6.19 -9.01 5.33
N PHE A 75 -5.78 -10.11 4.73
CA PHE A 75 -6.10 -10.52 3.35
C PHE A 75 -7.06 -11.71 3.29
N ALA A 76 -7.76 -12.00 4.37
CA ALA A 76 -8.84 -12.97 4.33
C ALA A 76 -9.94 -12.51 3.38
N THR A 77 -10.48 -13.46 2.63
CA THR A 77 -11.68 -13.32 1.79
C THR A 77 -12.73 -14.33 2.26
N GLU A 78 -13.94 -14.26 1.73
CA GLU A 78 -15.01 -15.16 2.11
C GLU A 78 -15.34 -16.16 0.99
N LEU A 79 -15.77 -17.35 1.36
CA LEU A 79 -16.39 -18.29 0.42
C LEU A 79 -17.69 -17.71 -0.09
N THR A 80 -17.84 -17.59 -1.42
CA THR A 80 -19.09 -17.11 -2.05
C THR A 80 -20.18 -18.18 -2.05
N SER A 81 -19.77 -19.45 -2.12
CA SER A 81 -20.60 -20.63 -1.95
C SER A 81 -19.99 -21.51 -0.86
N GLY A 82 -20.78 -22.41 -0.28
CA GLY A 82 -20.22 -23.46 0.58
C GLY A 82 -19.22 -24.31 -0.19
N ALA A 83 -18.28 -24.91 0.53
CA ALA A 83 -17.38 -25.94 0.01
C ALA A 83 -17.77 -27.27 0.66
N ASP A 84 -18.09 -28.26 -0.16
CA ASP A 84 -18.52 -29.56 0.33
C ASP A 84 -17.35 -30.53 0.45
N TYR A 85 -17.52 -31.56 1.26
CA TYR A 85 -16.57 -32.66 1.35
C TYR A 85 -16.26 -33.22 -0.05
N ALA A 86 -14.99 -33.46 -0.32
CA ALA A 86 -14.43 -33.91 -1.59
C ALA A 86 -14.41 -32.90 -2.75
N ASP A 87 -14.78 -31.63 -2.52
CA ASP A 87 -14.55 -30.60 -3.51
C ASP A 87 -13.05 -30.41 -3.78
N THR A 88 -12.70 -30.20 -5.05
CA THR A 88 -11.33 -29.90 -5.51
C THR A 88 -11.15 -28.43 -5.89
N THR A 89 -12.21 -27.65 -5.80
CA THR A 89 -12.22 -26.20 -6.08
C THR A 89 -13.05 -25.48 -5.06
N ILE A 90 -12.62 -24.26 -4.69
CA ILE A 90 -13.37 -23.35 -3.82
C ILE A 90 -13.51 -21.98 -4.48
N THR A 91 -14.65 -21.33 -4.30
CA THR A 91 -14.93 -20.02 -4.87
C THR A 91 -14.92 -18.95 -3.80
N VAL A 92 -14.14 -17.90 -4.01
CA VAL A 92 -13.92 -16.82 -3.05
C VAL A 92 -14.40 -15.47 -3.60
N ASP A 93 -14.72 -14.55 -2.69
CA ASP A 93 -15.29 -13.22 -3.02
C ASP A 93 -14.23 -12.20 -3.52
N SER A 94 -13.03 -12.59 -3.76
CA SER A 94 -12.00 -11.63 -4.16
C SER A 94 -11.29 -12.05 -5.43
N ALA A 95 -11.31 -11.15 -6.42
CA ALA A 95 -10.43 -11.25 -7.59
C ALA A 95 -8.95 -11.00 -7.24
N ASP A 96 -8.67 -10.40 -6.08
CA ASP A 96 -7.35 -9.98 -5.63
C ASP A 96 -6.80 -10.91 -4.54
N TYR A 97 -7.18 -12.18 -4.55
CA TYR A 97 -6.66 -13.15 -3.60
C TYR A 97 -5.15 -13.35 -3.80
N ARG A 98 -4.40 -13.21 -2.70
CA ARG A 98 -2.96 -13.46 -2.69
C ARG A 98 -2.70 -14.97 -2.77
N ALA A 99 -2.46 -15.49 -3.96
CA ALA A 99 -2.08 -16.88 -4.17
C ALA A 99 -0.68 -17.14 -3.63
N GLY A 100 -0.59 -17.78 -2.48
CA GLY A 100 0.68 -18.13 -1.83
C GLY A 100 0.75 -19.60 -1.51
N GLY A 101 0.79 -20.49 -2.45
CA GLY A 101 1.00 -21.94 -2.23
C GLY A 101 0.01 -22.65 -1.29
N GLN A 102 -0.41 -22.00 -0.21
CA GLN A 102 -1.33 -22.56 0.80
C GLN A 102 -2.40 -21.56 1.23
N ALA A 103 -3.60 -22.08 1.53
CA ALA A 103 -4.70 -21.32 2.13
C ALA A 103 -5.25 -22.01 3.37
N LEU A 104 -5.73 -21.21 4.31
CA LEU A 104 -6.51 -21.66 5.45
C LEU A 104 -7.97 -21.38 5.20
N ILE A 105 -8.81 -22.41 5.16
CA ILE A 105 -10.26 -22.28 5.26
C ILE A 105 -10.61 -22.26 6.74
N TYR A 106 -11.39 -21.28 7.18
CA TYR A 106 -11.66 -21.07 8.59
C TYR A 106 -13.13 -20.68 8.84
N GLU A 107 -13.87 -21.51 9.52
CA GLU A 107 -15.24 -21.24 9.98
C GLU A 107 -15.29 -20.95 11.49
N GLY A 108 -14.27 -21.40 12.22
CA GLY A 108 -14.18 -21.18 13.66
C GLY A 108 -12.97 -21.88 14.29
N PRO A 109 -12.75 -21.65 15.60
CA PRO A 109 -11.55 -22.16 16.26
C PRO A 109 -11.43 -23.69 16.30
N ASN A 110 -12.51 -24.43 16.06
CA ASN A 110 -12.52 -25.90 16.04
C ASN A 110 -12.83 -26.46 14.63
N LYS A 111 -13.02 -25.58 13.64
CA LYS A 111 -13.38 -25.98 12.27
C LYS A 111 -12.57 -25.15 11.29
N TYR A 112 -11.44 -25.66 10.90
CA TYR A 112 -10.54 -25.07 9.92
C TYR A 112 -9.70 -26.16 9.25
N GLU A 113 -9.22 -25.86 8.05
CA GLU A 113 -8.41 -26.75 7.25
C GLU A 113 -7.37 -25.98 6.45
N LEU A 114 -6.14 -26.54 6.37
CA LEU A 114 -5.09 -26.02 5.52
C LEU A 114 -5.13 -26.78 4.20
N VAL A 115 -5.20 -26.06 3.09
CA VAL A 115 -5.21 -26.63 1.74
C VAL A 115 -4.07 -26.08 0.91
N ASP A 116 -3.51 -26.91 0.04
CA ASP A 116 -2.54 -26.48 -0.95
C ASP A 116 -3.25 -25.86 -2.17
N ILE A 117 -2.66 -24.85 -2.79
CA ILE A 117 -3.21 -24.15 -3.96
C ILE A 117 -2.37 -24.55 -5.17
N GLU A 118 -3.00 -25.15 -6.18
CA GLU A 118 -2.38 -25.37 -7.48
C GLU A 118 -2.50 -24.14 -8.37
N THR A 119 -3.73 -23.59 -8.48
CA THR A 119 -3.99 -22.38 -9.26
C THR A 119 -5.04 -21.50 -8.61
N TYR A 120 -4.94 -20.20 -8.90
CA TYR A 120 -5.97 -19.21 -8.60
C TYR A 120 -6.31 -18.41 -9.84
N ALA A 121 -7.58 -18.38 -10.23
CA ALA A 121 -8.07 -17.60 -11.36
C ALA A 121 -9.51 -17.15 -11.16
N ALA A 122 -9.77 -15.87 -11.38
CA ALA A 122 -11.12 -15.28 -11.37
C ALA A 122 -11.97 -15.63 -10.13
N GLY A 123 -11.37 -15.63 -8.94
CA GLY A 123 -12.06 -15.94 -7.70
C GLY A 123 -12.22 -17.44 -7.41
N VAL A 124 -11.61 -18.32 -8.22
CA VAL A 124 -11.62 -19.76 -8.00
C VAL A 124 -10.22 -20.24 -7.62
N ILE A 125 -10.11 -20.93 -6.50
CA ILE A 125 -8.92 -21.65 -6.05
C ILE A 125 -9.08 -23.12 -6.43
N THR A 126 -8.11 -23.67 -7.17
CA THR A 126 -8.06 -25.09 -7.52
C THR A 126 -7.02 -25.78 -6.66
N LEU A 127 -7.37 -26.91 -6.08
CA LEU A 127 -6.46 -27.74 -5.29
C LEU A 127 -5.63 -28.67 -6.20
N PRO A 128 -4.43 -29.10 -5.75
CA PRO A 128 -3.63 -30.05 -6.47
C PRO A 128 -4.36 -31.37 -6.76
N SER A 129 -3.96 -32.04 -7.83
CA SER A 129 -4.53 -33.33 -8.21
C SER A 129 -4.38 -34.37 -7.10
N GLY A 130 -5.49 -34.85 -6.59
CA GLY A 130 -5.56 -35.83 -5.49
C GLY A 130 -5.86 -35.19 -4.13
N ASP A 131 -5.81 -33.87 -4.02
CA ASP A 131 -6.22 -33.13 -2.82
C ASP A 131 -7.69 -32.72 -2.91
N PHE A 132 -8.36 -32.68 -1.79
CA PHE A 132 -9.78 -32.32 -1.69
C PHE A 132 -10.11 -31.75 -0.32
N ILE A 133 -11.22 -31.05 -0.20
CA ILE A 133 -11.75 -30.54 1.05
C ILE A 133 -12.19 -31.70 1.95
N SER A 134 -11.68 -31.73 3.19
CA SER A 134 -11.90 -32.84 4.10
C SER A 134 -13.21 -32.76 4.91
N GLN A 135 -13.90 -31.62 4.88
CA GLN A 135 -15.14 -31.37 5.60
C GLN A 135 -15.93 -30.24 4.96
N ASP A 136 -17.26 -30.20 5.18
CA ASP A 136 -18.13 -29.16 4.64
C ASP A 136 -17.85 -27.80 5.30
N TYR A 137 -17.85 -26.71 4.52
CA TYR A 137 -17.77 -25.33 4.99
C TYR A 137 -18.94 -24.51 4.47
N ALA A 138 -19.50 -23.66 5.33
CA ALA A 138 -20.59 -22.79 4.94
C ALA A 138 -20.11 -21.62 4.07
N ALA A 139 -21.00 -21.09 3.22
CA ALA A 139 -20.77 -19.80 2.59
C ALA A 139 -20.49 -18.71 3.64
N GLY A 140 -19.58 -17.79 3.35
CA GLY A 140 -19.10 -16.79 4.31
C GLY A 140 -17.98 -17.29 5.24
N SER A 141 -17.56 -18.56 5.16
CA SER A 141 -16.32 -19.01 5.83
C SER A 141 -15.11 -18.27 5.26
N TRP A 142 -14.15 -17.96 6.11
CA TRP A 142 -12.97 -17.22 5.68
C TRP A 142 -11.95 -18.10 4.99
N VAL A 143 -11.33 -17.54 3.96
CA VAL A 143 -10.19 -18.15 3.26
C VAL A 143 -9.02 -17.17 3.37
N CYS A 144 -7.93 -17.61 4.00
CA CYS A 144 -6.76 -16.78 4.25
C CYS A 144 -5.54 -17.34 3.54
N PRO A 145 -4.72 -16.52 2.85
CA PRO A 145 -3.38 -16.93 2.42
C PRO A 145 -2.54 -17.32 3.63
N VAL A 146 -1.70 -18.32 3.48
CA VAL A 146 -0.82 -18.79 4.56
C VAL A 146 0.63 -18.69 4.11
N LEU A 147 1.49 -18.17 4.97
CA LEU A 147 2.92 -18.06 4.70
C LEU A 147 3.74 -18.78 5.77
N PRO A 148 4.86 -19.40 5.38
CA PRO A 148 5.83 -19.95 6.33
C PRO A 148 6.58 -18.81 7.04
N ALA A 149 6.77 -18.97 8.34
CA ALA A 149 7.41 -17.98 9.19
C ALA A 149 8.18 -18.64 10.34
N ILE A 150 9.08 -17.87 10.93
CA ILE A 150 9.80 -18.23 12.16
C ILE A 150 9.50 -17.22 13.26
N VAL A 151 9.62 -17.66 14.51
CA VAL A 151 9.43 -16.84 15.71
C VAL A 151 10.72 -16.84 16.52
N PRO A 152 11.55 -15.78 16.41
CA PRO A 152 12.83 -15.76 17.13
C PRO A 152 12.70 -15.33 18.60
N ASN A 153 11.66 -14.55 18.96
CA ASN A 153 11.61 -13.83 20.25
C ASN A 153 10.64 -14.43 21.30
N GLY A 154 9.98 -15.53 20.98
CA GLY A 154 9.00 -16.14 21.90
C GLY A 154 7.67 -15.41 21.95
N LEU A 155 6.80 -15.83 22.87
CA LEU A 155 5.44 -15.34 23.07
C LEU A 155 5.40 -14.33 24.23
N GLY A 156 5.13 -13.06 23.95
CA GLY A 156 4.87 -12.04 24.98
C GLY A 156 3.50 -12.25 25.63
N ARG A 157 3.38 -12.04 26.94
CA ARG A 157 2.14 -12.21 27.70
C ARG A 157 1.92 -11.07 28.69
N GLY A 158 0.74 -10.46 28.64
CA GLY A 158 0.23 -9.52 29.65
C GLY A 158 -1.06 -10.07 30.28
N ILE A 159 -1.20 -9.96 31.60
CA ILE A 159 -2.38 -10.46 32.32
C ILE A 159 -3.13 -9.30 32.95
N GLY A 160 -4.36 -9.07 32.52
CA GLY A 160 -5.33 -8.16 33.16
C GLY A 160 -6.40 -8.92 33.95
N ILE A 161 -7.33 -8.19 34.56
CA ILE A 161 -8.37 -8.76 35.42
C ILE A 161 -9.28 -9.74 34.67
N ASN A 162 -9.71 -9.39 33.45
CA ASN A 162 -10.61 -10.20 32.63
C ASN A 162 -10.08 -10.41 31.19
N ARG A 163 -8.79 -10.18 30.98
CA ARG A 163 -8.17 -10.18 29.65
C ARG A 163 -6.73 -10.66 29.75
N VAL A 164 -6.33 -11.48 28.81
CA VAL A 164 -4.93 -11.82 28.59
C VAL A 164 -4.55 -11.30 27.22
N ASP A 165 -3.48 -10.54 27.18
CA ASP A 165 -2.90 -10.02 25.95
C ASP A 165 -1.66 -10.85 25.59
N TYR A 166 -1.62 -11.30 24.34
CA TYR A 166 -0.45 -11.96 23.76
C TYR A 166 0.08 -11.15 22.61
N SER A 167 1.40 -11.09 22.52
CA SER A 167 2.12 -10.52 21.37
C SER A 167 3.11 -11.54 20.83
N LEU A 168 3.06 -11.78 19.54
CA LEU A 168 3.91 -12.73 18.85
C LEU A 168 4.38 -12.15 17.53
N THR A 169 5.70 -12.14 17.30
CA THR A 169 6.30 -11.60 16.08
C THR A 169 6.78 -12.72 15.17
N PHE A 170 6.23 -12.76 13.98
CA PHE A 170 6.56 -13.70 12.92
C PHE A 170 7.46 -13.04 11.87
N TYR A 171 8.54 -13.71 11.51
CA TYR A 171 9.39 -13.34 10.39
C TYR A 171 9.06 -14.28 9.23
N VAL A 172 8.43 -13.72 8.20
CA VAL A 172 8.04 -14.50 7.01
C VAL A 172 9.30 -14.91 6.26
N THR A 173 9.39 -16.20 5.91
CA THR A 173 10.58 -16.77 5.27
C THR A 173 10.47 -16.80 3.74
N GLU A 174 9.26 -16.61 3.21
CA GLU A 174 9.04 -16.49 1.77
C GLU A 174 8.82 -15.05 1.36
N SER A 175 9.44 -14.67 0.25
CA SER A 175 9.19 -13.40 -0.40
C SER A 175 8.22 -13.60 -1.54
N VAL A 176 7.09 -12.91 -1.51
CA VAL A 176 6.12 -12.91 -2.60
C VAL A 176 6.27 -11.60 -3.37
N ASP A 177 6.62 -11.70 -4.65
CA ASP A 177 6.64 -10.54 -5.55
C ASP A 177 5.21 -10.22 -5.97
N LEU A 178 4.70 -9.09 -5.49
CA LEU A 178 3.36 -8.60 -5.77
C LEU A 178 3.36 -7.41 -6.76
N ALA A 179 4.43 -7.21 -7.50
CA ALA A 179 4.68 -6.01 -8.29
C ALA A 179 3.75 -5.78 -9.50
N ALA A 180 2.60 -6.43 -9.57
CA ALA A 180 1.59 -6.14 -10.60
C ALA A 180 1.13 -4.67 -10.54
N ALA A 181 0.95 -4.05 -11.71
CA ALA A 181 0.54 -2.65 -11.79
C ALA A 181 -0.97 -2.53 -11.59
N ASN A 182 -1.40 -1.81 -10.55
CA ASN A 182 -2.80 -1.49 -10.30
C ASN A 182 -3.12 0.01 -10.45
N TYR A 183 -2.12 0.84 -10.74
CA TYR A 183 -2.30 2.28 -10.86
C TYR A 183 -2.21 2.74 -12.31
N THR A 184 -2.91 3.82 -12.62
CA THR A 184 -2.77 4.52 -13.90
C THR A 184 -1.33 4.97 -14.08
N THR A 185 -0.70 4.62 -15.20
CA THR A 185 0.68 5.01 -15.48
C THR A 185 0.73 6.24 -16.39
N TYR A 186 1.62 7.18 -16.08
CA TYR A 186 1.92 8.31 -16.94
C TYR A 186 3.45 8.54 -17.03
N GLY A 187 3.97 8.59 -18.24
CA GLY A 187 5.41 8.76 -18.46
C GLY A 187 6.27 7.64 -17.85
N GLY A 188 5.72 6.43 -17.70
CA GLY A 188 6.40 5.28 -17.13
C GLY A 188 6.36 5.22 -15.58
N TYR A 189 5.67 6.16 -14.93
CA TYR A 189 5.50 6.20 -13.47
C TYR A 189 4.06 5.87 -13.08
N ASP A 190 3.89 5.22 -11.94
CA ASP A 190 2.57 4.98 -11.36
C ASP A 190 2.01 6.30 -10.82
N GLY A 191 0.76 6.59 -11.11
CA GLY A 191 0.04 7.73 -10.54
C GLY A 191 -0.87 7.26 -9.41
N ILE A 192 -0.72 7.81 -8.21
CA ILE A 192 -1.65 7.56 -7.12
C ILE A 192 -2.87 8.45 -7.35
N ASP A 193 -3.99 7.83 -7.70
CA ASP A 193 -5.28 8.47 -7.90
C ASP A 193 -6.30 8.14 -6.79
N ASP A 194 -5.90 7.33 -5.82
CA ASP A 194 -6.71 7.07 -4.64
C ASP A 194 -6.93 8.36 -3.85
N ASP A 195 -8.16 8.60 -3.44
CA ASP A 195 -8.47 9.62 -2.44
C ASP A 195 -7.64 9.35 -1.20
N ILE A 196 -6.58 10.12 -1.03
CA ILE A 196 -5.91 10.22 0.25
C ILE A 196 -7.00 10.65 1.21
N THR A 197 -7.38 9.78 2.13
CA THR A 197 -8.45 10.06 3.07
C THR A 197 -8.10 11.35 3.78
N VAL A 198 -8.75 12.44 3.40
CA VAL A 198 -8.48 13.82 3.83
C VAL A 198 -8.95 14.02 5.29
N SER A 199 -8.86 12.97 6.12
CA SER A 199 -9.02 13.13 7.56
C SER A 199 -7.84 13.88 8.19
N GLU A 200 -6.71 13.94 7.49
CA GLU A 200 -5.51 14.66 7.94
C GLU A 200 -4.87 15.36 6.74
N MET A 201 -4.44 16.62 6.95
CA MET A 201 -3.77 17.41 5.92
C MET A 201 -2.56 16.65 5.36
N LEU A 202 -2.39 16.72 4.03
CA LEU A 202 -1.11 16.34 3.41
C LEU A 202 -0.05 17.29 3.97
N ASP A 203 0.72 16.81 4.94
CA ASP A 203 1.78 17.61 5.55
C ASP A 203 2.98 17.63 4.61
N GLY A 204 3.35 18.81 4.16
CA GLY A 204 4.45 18.97 3.23
C GLY A 204 4.97 20.39 3.13
N GLY A 205 6.20 20.54 2.66
CA GLY A 205 6.84 21.83 2.46
C GLY A 205 7.96 21.76 1.44
N LEU A 206 8.24 22.89 0.86
CA LEU A 206 9.41 23.07 -0.01
C LEU A 206 10.65 23.25 0.86
N ARG A 207 11.69 22.47 0.57
CA ARG A 207 12.99 22.57 1.23
C ARG A 207 14.07 22.89 0.20
N GLN A 208 14.96 23.79 0.58
CA GLN A 208 16.20 24.06 -0.14
C GLN A 208 17.35 23.50 0.68
N LYS A 209 18.30 22.87 0.01
CA LYS A 209 19.54 22.46 0.64
C LYS A 209 20.54 23.61 0.54
N LEU A 210 20.65 24.37 1.63
CA LEU A 210 21.55 25.51 1.76
C LEU A 210 22.52 25.23 2.88
N ASP A 211 23.80 25.31 2.60
CA ASP A 211 24.85 25.32 3.63
C ASP A 211 25.11 26.77 4.07
N PHE A 212 24.97 26.96 5.36
CA PHE A 212 25.16 28.26 5.99
C PHE A 212 26.56 28.31 6.62
N ILE A 213 27.42 29.13 6.06
CA ILE A 213 28.80 29.30 6.55
C ILE A 213 28.88 30.60 7.36
N ASP A 214 29.09 30.47 8.67
CA ASP A 214 29.42 31.58 9.54
C ASP A 214 30.93 31.69 9.67
N ASN A 215 31.51 32.68 9.02
CA ASN A 215 32.95 32.95 9.06
C ASN A 215 33.40 33.69 10.32
N GLY A 216 32.52 33.93 11.31
CA GLY A 216 32.82 34.63 12.55
C GLY A 216 33.09 36.14 12.43
N PHE A 217 32.96 36.70 11.25
CA PHE A 217 33.18 38.13 10.96
C PHE A 217 31.86 38.92 10.68
N GLY A 218 30.73 38.38 11.08
CA GLY A 218 29.41 39.01 10.91
C GLY A 218 28.88 39.01 9.48
N ARG A 219 29.48 38.28 8.56
CA ARG A 219 28.92 37.99 7.23
C ARG A 219 28.65 36.50 7.13
N PHE A 220 27.42 36.20 6.74
CA PHE A 220 26.98 34.84 6.44
C PHE A 220 27.12 34.58 4.94
N GLU A 221 27.64 33.43 4.58
CA GLU A 221 27.71 32.98 3.21
C GLU A 221 26.79 31.78 3.05
N LEU A 222 25.92 31.85 2.03
CA LEU A 222 25.00 30.77 1.69
C LEU A 222 25.58 30.04 0.48
N VAL A 223 25.90 28.77 0.66
CA VAL A 223 26.29 27.88 -0.42
C VAL A 223 25.07 27.04 -0.80
N GLN A 224 24.64 27.18 -2.03
CA GLN A 224 23.49 26.44 -2.55
C GLN A 224 24.00 25.15 -3.19
N ASP A 225 23.68 23.99 -2.57
CA ASP A 225 24.03 22.68 -3.11
C ASP A 225 23.12 22.26 -4.28
N GLU A 226 21.87 22.72 -4.27
CA GLU A 226 20.86 22.38 -5.28
C GLU A 226 20.22 23.64 -5.86
N THR A 227 20.02 23.66 -7.16
CA THR A 227 19.47 24.82 -7.88
C THR A 227 17.94 24.94 -7.79
N TYR A 228 17.27 24.01 -7.12
CA TYR A 228 15.82 23.97 -6.98
C TYR A 228 15.40 23.51 -5.57
N SER A 229 14.17 23.90 -5.19
CA SER A 229 13.55 23.44 -3.96
C SER A 229 12.88 22.11 -4.18
N ARG A 230 13.06 21.15 -3.27
CA ARG A 230 12.36 19.86 -3.29
C ARG A 230 11.15 19.89 -2.39
N TRP A 231 10.04 19.35 -2.88
CA TRP A 231 8.90 19.09 -2.02
C TRP A 231 9.16 17.84 -1.18
N ARG A 232 8.87 17.93 0.11
CA ARG A 232 8.90 16.82 1.05
C ARG A 232 7.62 16.82 1.86
N GLY A 233 7.00 15.65 1.99
CA GLY A 233 5.76 15.52 2.75
C GLY A 233 5.62 14.16 3.39
N THR A 234 4.50 13.96 4.08
CA THR A 234 4.10 12.68 4.66
C THR A 234 2.76 12.29 4.07
N VAL A 235 2.70 11.11 3.48
CA VAL A 235 1.44 10.52 3.01
C VAL A 235 0.89 9.59 4.07
N ARG A 236 -0.45 9.63 4.27
CA ARG A 236 -1.16 8.78 5.21
C ARG A 236 -2.35 8.17 4.50
N TYR A 237 -2.54 6.88 4.69
CA TYR A 237 -3.62 6.13 4.06
C TYR A 237 -4.39 5.33 5.10
N THR A 238 -5.69 5.21 4.85
CA THR A 238 -6.57 4.35 5.63
C THR A 238 -7.41 3.51 4.66
N ASP A 239 -7.03 2.24 4.52
CA ASP A 239 -7.65 1.32 3.58
C ASP A 239 -8.72 0.50 4.29
N LYS A 240 -9.99 0.67 3.88
CA LYS A 240 -11.16 0.02 4.49
C LYS A 240 -11.55 -1.28 3.80
N THR A 241 -11.32 -1.38 2.48
CA THR A 241 -11.72 -2.54 1.69
C THR A 241 -10.55 -3.48 1.42
N HIS A 242 -10.84 -4.72 1.09
CA HIS A 242 -9.83 -5.69 0.66
C HIS A 242 -9.08 -5.19 -0.59
N ALA A 243 -9.81 -4.67 -1.59
CA ALA A 243 -9.22 -4.20 -2.84
C ALA A 243 -8.24 -3.04 -2.63
N THR A 244 -8.58 -2.04 -1.80
CA THR A 244 -7.68 -0.91 -1.52
C THR A 244 -6.43 -1.36 -0.76
N ARG A 245 -6.56 -2.27 0.22
CA ARG A 245 -5.40 -2.85 0.92
C ARG A 245 -4.48 -3.62 -0.03
N TRP A 246 -5.07 -4.41 -0.94
CA TRP A 246 -4.32 -5.17 -1.93
C TRP A 246 -3.57 -4.26 -2.90
N ALA A 247 -4.26 -3.26 -3.47
CA ALA A 247 -3.65 -2.26 -4.35
C ALA A 247 -2.50 -1.52 -3.64
N ARG A 248 -2.69 -1.12 -2.38
CA ARG A 248 -1.65 -0.49 -1.57
C ARG A 248 -0.44 -1.39 -1.39
N ARG A 249 -0.66 -2.65 -1.06
CA ARG A 249 0.40 -3.63 -0.89
C ARG A 249 1.23 -3.82 -2.18
N GLN A 250 0.54 -3.94 -3.32
CA GLN A 250 1.18 -4.04 -4.63
C GLN A 250 1.98 -2.78 -4.97
N HIS A 251 1.44 -1.60 -4.66
CA HIS A 251 2.15 -0.34 -4.87
C HIS A 251 3.45 -0.27 -4.06
N LEU A 252 3.41 -0.63 -2.76
CA LEU A 252 4.62 -0.64 -1.91
C LEU A 252 5.67 -1.62 -2.43
N ASP A 253 5.28 -2.82 -2.82
CA ASP A 253 6.18 -3.81 -3.41
C ASP A 253 6.77 -3.32 -4.74
N ARG A 254 5.99 -2.59 -5.55
CA ARG A 254 6.45 -2.02 -6.81
C ARG A 254 7.42 -0.86 -6.62
N CYS A 255 7.18 0.00 -5.63
CA CYS A 255 8.08 1.11 -5.29
C CYS A 255 9.41 0.63 -4.67
N ARG A 256 9.43 -0.53 -4.02
CA ARG A 256 10.63 -1.13 -3.40
C ARG A 256 11.38 -0.14 -2.49
N GLY A 257 10.65 0.48 -1.58
CA GLY A 257 11.25 1.48 -0.70
C GLY A 257 11.59 2.77 -1.43
N ARG A 258 12.85 3.19 -1.36
CA ARG A 258 13.37 4.40 -2.00
C ARG A 258 13.67 4.24 -3.49
N ASP A 259 13.48 3.05 -4.06
CA ASP A 259 13.98 2.73 -5.42
C ASP A 259 13.17 3.44 -6.50
N ARG A 260 11.87 3.20 -6.58
CA ARG A 260 11.04 3.67 -7.69
C ARG A 260 10.19 4.88 -7.33
N PRO A 261 10.27 5.95 -8.16
CA PRO A 261 9.41 7.10 -8.01
C PRO A 261 8.00 6.84 -8.57
N PHE A 262 7.04 7.62 -8.09
CA PHE A 262 5.65 7.63 -8.51
C PHE A 262 5.09 9.05 -8.54
N LEU A 263 3.95 9.25 -9.19
CA LEU A 263 3.27 10.53 -9.26
C LEU A 263 2.30 10.66 -8.10
N LEU A 264 2.45 11.75 -7.34
CA LEU A 264 1.59 12.11 -6.22
C LEU A 264 0.93 13.46 -6.51
N PRO A 265 -0.39 13.50 -6.71
CA PRO A 265 -1.13 14.76 -6.80
C PRO A 265 -1.07 15.53 -5.47
N THR A 266 -1.12 16.85 -5.55
CA THR A 266 -1.29 17.71 -4.35
C THR A 266 -2.67 17.54 -3.73
N PHE A 267 -3.65 17.02 -4.49
CA PHE A 267 -5.07 16.95 -4.13
C PHE A 267 -5.66 18.32 -3.71
N ASN A 268 -4.98 19.36 -4.10
CA ASN A 268 -5.42 20.73 -3.90
C ASN A 268 -6.02 21.28 -5.20
N ALA A 269 -6.88 22.27 -5.12
CA ALA A 269 -7.37 23.00 -6.28
C ALA A 269 -6.30 24.01 -6.75
N ASP A 270 -5.15 23.49 -7.24
CA ASP A 270 -4.05 24.35 -7.68
C ASP A 270 -4.41 25.17 -8.91
N LEU A 271 -5.28 24.61 -9.76
CA LEU A 271 -5.86 25.24 -10.94
C LEU A 271 -7.35 24.92 -10.97
N LEU A 272 -8.15 25.85 -11.49
CA LEU A 272 -9.58 25.62 -11.72
C LEU A 272 -9.88 25.64 -13.21
N LEU A 273 -10.71 24.72 -13.69
CA LEU A 273 -11.18 24.71 -15.06
C LEU A 273 -12.03 25.93 -15.37
N GLY A 274 -11.69 26.64 -16.43
CA GLY A 274 -12.40 27.82 -16.93
C GLY A 274 -13.50 27.51 -17.94
N GLU A 275 -13.77 26.24 -18.20
CA GLU A 275 -14.76 25.80 -19.20
C GLU A 275 -15.25 24.36 -18.93
N ASN A 276 -16.44 24.06 -19.51
CA ASN A 276 -16.96 22.70 -19.51
C ASN A 276 -16.25 21.85 -20.60
N ARG A 277 -15.90 20.61 -20.27
CA ARG A 277 -15.35 19.64 -21.22
C ARG A 277 -16.22 18.37 -21.26
N GLY A 278 -16.59 18.01 -22.49
CA GLY A 278 -17.35 16.79 -22.77
C GLY A 278 -16.47 15.54 -22.81
N PRO A 279 -17.08 14.38 -23.13
CA PRO A 279 -16.38 13.09 -23.15
C PRO A 279 -15.45 12.90 -24.36
N SER A 280 -15.34 13.88 -25.25
CA SER A 280 -14.42 13.81 -26.40
C SER A 280 -12.98 14.11 -26.00
N PRO A 281 -11.98 13.47 -26.63
CA PRO A 281 -10.57 13.75 -26.35
C PRO A 281 -10.24 15.23 -26.59
N TYR A 282 -9.51 15.83 -25.65
CA TYR A 282 -9.04 17.22 -25.76
C TYR A 282 -7.59 17.36 -25.29
N SER A 283 -6.83 18.18 -25.98
CA SER A 283 -5.44 18.51 -25.65
C SER A 283 -5.25 19.95 -25.15
N THR A 284 -6.33 20.74 -25.09
CA THR A 284 -6.31 22.12 -24.57
C THR A 284 -7.33 22.26 -23.48
N VAL A 285 -6.95 22.92 -22.39
CA VAL A 285 -7.80 23.16 -21.23
C VAL A 285 -7.72 24.62 -20.84
N ARG A 286 -8.84 25.31 -20.81
CA ARG A 286 -8.90 26.66 -20.27
C ARG A 286 -8.92 26.62 -18.75
N ILE A 287 -8.11 27.45 -18.13
CA ILE A 287 -8.06 27.62 -16.67
C ILE A 287 -8.45 29.06 -16.30
N ASN A 288 -8.81 29.26 -15.03
CA ASN A 288 -8.96 30.60 -14.49
C ASN A 288 -7.56 31.21 -14.28
N ASP A 289 -7.29 32.34 -14.95
CA ASP A 289 -5.96 32.98 -15.02
C ASP A 289 -5.44 33.48 -13.68
N ASP A 290 -6.33 33.67 -12.68
CA ASP A 290 -5.99 34.23 -11.38
C ASP A 290 -5.02 33.34 -10.55
N TYR A 291 -4.83 32.09 -10.96
CA TYR A 291 -4.03 31.11 -10.22
C TYR A 291 -2.57 31.00 -10.68
N ILE A 292 -2.21 31.58 -11.81
CA ILE A 292 -0.85 31.47 -12.34
C ILE A 292 -0.19 32.84 -12.34
N VAL A 293 0.70 33.05 -11.38
CA VAL A 293 1.49 34.30 -11.26
C VAL A 293 2.55 34.39 -12.34
N ASP A 294 3.20 33.26 -12.67
CA ASP A 294 4.20 33.17 -13.74
C ASP A 294 3.93 31.95 -14.64
N PRO A 295 3.44 32.17 -15.88
CA PRO A 295 3.17 31.10 -16.81
C PRO A 295 4.38 30.21 -17.12
N ALA A 296 5.59 30.77 -17.15
CA ALA A 296 6.79 30.00 -17.44
C ALA A 296 7.11 28.99 -16.33
N SER A 297 6.74 29.27 -15.10
CA SER A 297 7.01 28.40 -13.95
C SER A 297 6.19 27.12 -13.92
N VAL A 298 5.12 27.04 -14.70
CA VAL A 298 4.21 25.87 -14.74
C VAL A 298 4.40 24.98 -15.96
N VAL A 299 5.12 25.46 -16.99
CA VAL A 299 5.44 24.65 -18.18
C VAL A 299 6.34 23.48 -17.76
N GLY A 300 5.99 22.28 -18.24
CA GLY A 300 6.66 21.03 -17.87
C GLY A 300 6.14 20.38 -16.59
N ARG A 301 5.38 21.11 -15.73
CA ARG A 301 4.77 20.52 -14.56
C ARG A 301 3.74 19.47 -14.93
N ARG A 302 3.65 18.45 -14.10
CA ARG A 302 2.63 17.40 -14.22
C ARG A 302 1.35 17.85 -13.56
N VAL A 303 0.23 17.47 -14.12
CA VAL A 303 -1.12 17.79 -13.65
C VAL A 303 -1.96 16.53 -13.54
N TYR A 304 -2.87 16.57 -12.59
CA TYR A 304 -3.84 15.53 -12.30
C TYR A 304 -5.24 16.12 -12.32
N LEU A 305 -6.13 15.47 -13.04
CA LEU A 305 -7.55 15.82 -13.09
C LEU A 305 -8.36 14.59 -12.68
N ALA A 306 -9.23 14.74 -11.68
CA ALA A 306 -10.15 13.71 -11.24
C ALA A 306 -11.56 14.26 -11.12
N VAL A 307 -12.50 13.68 -11.84
CA VAL A 307 -13.92 14.10 -11.84
C VAL A 307 -14.80 12.87 -12.01
N GLY A 308 -15.78 12.72 -11.11
CA GLY A 308 -16.83 11.70 -11.24
C GLY A 308 -16.31 10.24 -11.24
N GLY A 309 -15.19 9.98 -10.57
CA GLY A 309 -14.56 8.65 -10.52
C GLY A 309 -13.64 8.32 -11.70
N ALA A 310 -13.48 9.25 -12.65
CA ALA A 310 -12.45 9.16 -13.70
C ALA A 310 -11.26 10.03 -13.33
N SER A 311 -10.06 9.56 -13.62
CA SER A 311 -8.81 10.30 -13.36
C SER A 311 -7.88 10.27 -14.56
N ALA A 312 -7.07 11.31 -14.73
CA ALA A 312 -6.00 11.34 -15.71
C ALA A 312 -4.81 12.16 -15.24
N PHE A 313 -3.63 11.70 -15.60
CA PHE A 313 -2.39 12.45 -15.47
C PHE A 313 -1.95 12.98 -16.82
N SER A 314 -1.38 14.17 -16.82
CA SER A 314 -0.76 14.80 -18.02
C SER A 314 0.37 15.72 -17.57
N SER A 315 0.94 16.45 -18.51
CA SER A 315 1.86 17.56 -18.23
C SER A 315 1.44 18.81 -18.99
N ILE A 316 1.97 19.96 -18.59
CA ILE A 316 1.73 21.22 -19.27
C ILE A 316 2.80 21.41 -20.34
N ALA A 317 2.45 21.27 -21.61
CA ALA A 317 3.36 21.51 -22.72
C ALA A 317 3.58 23.01 -22.97
N SER A 318 2.52 23.79 -22.86
CA SER A 318 2.57 25.26 -22.97
C SER A 318 1.36 25.90 -22.31
N ILE A 319 1.47 27.18 -22.03
CA ILE A 319 0.36 27.99 -21.54
C ILE A 319 0.33 29.34 -22.27
N SER A 320 -0.84 29.78 -22.68
CA SER A 320 -1.05 31.07 -23.33
C SER A 320 -2.47 31.56 -23.07
N LEU A 321 -2.61 32.79 -22.59
CA LEU A 321 -3.91 33.44 -22.33
C LEU A 321 -4.89 32.56 -21.54
N GLY A 322 -4.40 31.92 -20.47
CA GLY A 322 -5.22 31.04 -19.62
C GLY A 322 -5.61 29.70 -20.29
N VAL A 323 -4.99 29.35 -21.40
CA VAL A 323 -5.16 28.05 -22.05
C VAL A 323 -3.92 27.20 -21.88
N ILE A 324 -4.05 26.08 -21.19
CA ILE A 324 -3.03 25.05 -21.05
C ILE A 324 -3.12 24.11 -22.26
N THR A 325 -1.97 23.80 -22.87
CA THR A 325 -1.84 22.74 -23.86
C THR A 325 -1.20 21.52 -23.24
N LEU A 326 -1.83 20.37 -23.42
CA LEU A 326 -1.34 19.07 -22.96
C LEU A 326 -0.61 18.34 -24.12
N PRO A 327 0.44 17.58 -23.86
CA PRO A 327 1.21 16.89 -24.91
C PRO A 327 0.42 15.74 -25.57
N ALA A 328 -0.55 15.17 -24.85
CA ALA A 328 -1.45 14.14 -25.34
C ALA A 328 -2.90 14.46 -24.93
N PRO A 329 -3.89 14.09 -25.76
CA PRO A 329 -5.28 14.29 -25.42
C PRO A 329 -5.69 13.46 -24.20
N ILE A 330 -6.50 14.04 -23.32
CA ILE A 330 -7.18 13.33 -22.24
C ILE A 330 -8.70 13.26 -22.51
N THR A 331 -9.36 12.24 -21.97
CA THR A 331 -10.79 12.02 -22.16
C THR A 331 -11.46 11.93 -20.78
N ILE A 332 -11.81 13.08 -20.22
CA ILE A 332 -12.55 13.19 -18.96
C ILE A 332 -13.65 14.24 -19.15
N THR A 333 -14.86 13.90 -18.77
CA THR A 333 -15.94 14.89 -18.70
C THR A 333 -15.73 15.76 -17.47
N ALA A 334 -15.56 17.05 -17.66
CA ALA A 334 -15.28 17.98 -16.59
C ALA A 334 -16.14 19.25 -16.74
N SER A 335 -16.42 19.90 -15.63
CA SER A 335 -17.26 21.09 -15.54
C SER A 335 -16.43 22.34 -15.24
N LEU A 336 -16.97 23.50 -15.56
CA LEU A 336 -16.43 24.77 -15.12
C LEU A 336 -16.27 24.77 -13.59
N GLY A 337 -15.06 25.11 -13.14
CA GLY A 337 -14.73 25.16 -11.72
C GLY A 337 -14.22 23.85 -11.13
N ASP A 338 -14.19 22.75 -11.89
CA ASP A 338 -13.59 21.52 -11.40
C ASP A 338 -12.09 21.70 -11.12
N PRO A 339 -11.57 21.14 -10.01
CA PRO A 339 -10.19 21.32 -9.62
C PRO A 339 -9.23 20.45 -10.47
N MET A 340 -8.12 21.05 -10.83
CA MET A 340 -6.95 20.34 -11.37
C MET A 340 -5.78 20.55 -10.42
N SER A 341 -5.16 19.48 -9.98
CA SER A 341 -4.03 19.49 -9.06
C SER A 341 -2.71 19.38 -9.80
N PHE A 342 -1.66 20.00 -9.27
CA PHE A 342 -0.31 19.61 -9.69
C PHE A 342 0.02 18.22 -9.18
N ALA A 343 0.90 17.52 -9.90
CA ALA A 343 1.42 16.23 -9.50
C ALA A 343 2.95 16.27 -9.41
N HIS A 344 3.46 15.91 -8.23
CA HIS A 344 4.89 15.80 -7.99
C HIS A 344 5.39 14.40 -8.36
N LEU A 345 6.56 14.30 -8.94
CA LEU A 345 7.27 13.02 -9.02
C LEU A 345 8.00 12.82 -7.70
N VAL A 346 7.53 11.89 -6.90
CA VAL A 346 8.05 11.63 -5.56
C VAL A 346 8.53 10.20 -5.43
N ARG A 347 9.39 9.93 -4.46
CA ARG A 347 9.69 8.59 -3.96
C ARG A 347 9.47 8.54 -2.46
N TYR A 348 9.31 7.36 -1.93
CA TYR A 348 9.37 7.19 -0.48
C TYR A 348 10.75 7.55 0.03
N ASP A 349 10.82 8.19 1.20
CA ASP A 349 12.09 8.55 1.86
C ASP A 349 12.43 7.54 2.98
N THR A 350 11.91 6.33 2.86
CA THR A 350 12.15 5.23 3.80
C THR A 350 12.17 3.89 3.07
N ASP A 351 12.98 2.96 3.58
CA ASP A 351 12.98 1.56 3.18
C ASP A 351 12.19 0.67 4.15
N VAL A 352 11.63 1.27 5.20
CA VAL A 352 10.84 0.54 6.20
C VAL A 352 9.43 1.12 6.22
N PHE A 353 8.46 0.27 5.91
CA PHE A 353 7.04 0.61 5.96
C PHE A 353 6.37 -0.13 7.10
N GLU A 354 5.64 0.62 7.90
CA GLU A 354 4.85 0.09 9.01
C GLU A 354 3.37 0.24 8.70
N LEU A 355 2.67 -0.88 8.61
CA LEU A 355 1.23 -0.94 8.41
C LEU A 355 0.59 -1.50 9.67
N ILE A 356 -0.50 -0.90 10.10
CA ILE A 356 -1.28 -1.37 11.25
C ILE A 356 -2.64 -1.81 10.74
N HIS A 357 -2.99 -3.07 10.96
CA HIS A 357 -4.27 -3.65 10.60
C HIS A 357 -5.06 -3.90 11.89
N ALA A 358 -6.16 -3.19 12.05
CA ALA A 358 -7.07 -3.34 13.18
C ALA A 358 -8.34 -4.09 12.73
N ARG A 359 -8.75 -5.08 13.51
CA ARG A 359 -9.99 -5.80 13.27
C ARG A 359 -11.18 -4.94 13.71
N THR A 360 -12.17 -4.79 12.84
CA THR A 360 -13.42 -4.07 13.08
C THR A 360 -14.61 -5.03 12.94
N SER A 361 -15.84 -4.55 13.18
CA SER A 361 -17.07 -5.32 12.89
C SER A 361 -17.20 -5.69 11.42
N ASP A 362 -16.71 -4.83 10.53
CA ASP A 362 -16.91 -4.90 9.08
C ASP A 362 -15.66 -5.44 8.35
N GLY A 363 -14.74 -6.07 9.08
CA GLY A 363 -13.52 -6.63 8.53
C GLY A 363 -12.25 -5.99 9.09
N TRP A 364 -11.29 -5.68 8.24
CA TRP A 364 -10.02 -5.10 8.61
C TRP A 364 -9.87 -3.65 8.14
N LEU A 365 -9.41 -2.79 9.03
CA LEU A 365 -8.99 -1.42 8.73
C LEU A 365 -7.47 -1.38 8.73
N SER A 366 -6.88 -0.93 7.64
CA SER A 366 -5.42 -0.79 7.54
C SER A 366 -5.02 0.66 7.50
N SER A 367 -4.04 1.04 8.30
CA SER A 367 -3.45 2.38 8.30
C SER A 367 -1.97 2.30 7.97
N PHE A 368 -1.50 3.30 7.23
CA PHE A 368 -0.13 3.40 6.77
C PHE A 368 0.29 4.87 6.71
N SER A 369 1.52 5.16 7.08
CA SER A 369 2.12 6.50 6.98
C SER A 369 3.56 6.39 6.51
N ALA A 370 3.95 7.21 5.54
CA ALA A 370 5.34 7.28 5.09
C ALA A 370 5.72 8.68 4.62
N SER A 371 6.97 9.04 4.83
CA SER A 371 7.55 10.26 4.25
C SER A 371 7.89 10.05 2.78
N VAL A 372 7.66 11.09 1.98
CA VAL A 372 7.97 11.15 0.56
C VAL A 372 8.83 12.36 0.24
N LEU A 373 9.65 12.22 -0.78
CA LEU A 373 10.58 13.25 -1.25
C LEU A 373 10.47 13.41 -2.76
N GLU A 374 10.38 14.64 -3.22
CA GLU A 374 10.38 14.97 -4.65
C GLU A 374 11.73 14.58 -5.30
N VAL A 375 11.64 13.97 -6.46
CA VAL A 375 12.80 13.55 -7.25
C VAL A 375 13.05 14.60 -8.32
N ALA A 376 14.32 15.00 -8.46
CA ALA A 376 14.75 15.84 -9.55
C ALA A 376 14.48 15.14 -10.91
N THR A 377 13.86 15.86 -11.81
CA THR A 377 13.59 15.38 -13.18
C THR A 377 14.55 16.04 -14.17
#